data_a677e2cca3203d8fa03ae2f5d01b9bc7
#
_entry.id   a677e2cca3203d8fa03ae2f5d01b9bc7
#
_cell.length_a   1.000
_cell.length_b   1.000
_cell.length_c   1.000
_cell.angle_alpha   90.00
_cell.angle_beta   90.00
_cell.angle_gamma   90.00
#
_symmetry.space_group_name_H-M   'P 1'
#
loop_
_entity.id
_entity.type
_entity.pdbx_description
1 polymer ?
#
loop_
_entity_poly.entity_id
_entity_poly.type
_entity_poly.pdbx_seq_one_letter_code
_entity_poly.pdbx_strand_id
1 'polypeptide(L)'
;MNLDGETNLKHKQADTNVIKLSKDIESCCANLGNARIECETPNALLYKFEGNLHLQNGEVVPMGTDQILLRGSSLRNTEWVYGVCVFTGHETKIMKNGTKSRPKKSKIEIATNRYIIIIMGIQVLVSLFGAVYATIWQQ
;
A
#
# COMPACT_ATOMS: atom_id res chain seq x y z
N MET A 1 -2.87 4.61 -18.95
CA MET A 1 -2.39 3.93 -17.74
C MET A 1 -3.36 2.85 -17.35
N ASN A 2 -2.88 1.70 -16.91
CA ASN A 2 -3.71 0.64 -16.31
C ASN A 2 -2.99 0.07 -15.08
N LEU A 3 -3.77 -0.38 -14.11
CA LEU A 3 -3.29 -1.18 -12.97
C LEU A 3 -3.22 -2.66 -13.38
N ASP A 4 -2.36 -3.43 -12.72
CA ASP A 4 -2.30 -4.87 -12.92
C ASP A 4 -3.66 -5.51 -12.62
N GLY A 5 -4.18 -6.28 -13.60
CA GLY A 5 -5.50 -6.89 -13.53
C GLY A 5 -6.66 -6.05 -14.08
N GLU A 6 -6.44 -4.78 -14.43
CA GLU A 6 -7.44 -3.97 -15.12
C GLU A 6 -7.23 -4.03 -16.65
N THR A 7 -8.30 -4.30 -17.40
CA THR A 7 -8.30 -4.30 -18.86
C THR A 7 -8.51 -2.92 -19.46
N ASN A 8 -9.13 -2.01 -18.72
CA ASN A 8 -9.48 -0.68 -19.20
C ASN A 8 -8.33 0.31 -19.01
N LEU A 9 -7.96 0.98 -20.11
CA LEU A 9 -7.02 2.09 -20.07
C LEU A 9 -7.69 3.33 -19.50
N LYS A 10 -7.08 3.91 -18.45
CA LYS A 10 -7.50 5.20 -17.90
C LYS A 10 -6.64 6.30 -18.51
N HIS A 11 -7.30 7.30 -19.07
CA HIS A 11 -6.62 8.49 -19.57
C HIS A 11 -6.03 9.29 -18.39
N LYS A 12 -4.78 9.70 -18.53
CA LYS A 12 -4.08 10.58 -17.59
C LYS A 12 -3.40 11.66 -18.40
N GLN A 13 -3.53 12.89 -17.94
CA GLN A 13 -2.99 14.05 -18.65
C GLN A 13 -2.48 15.08 -17.65
N ALA A 14 -1.29 15.62 -17.90
CA ALA A 14 -0.81 16.77 -17.16
C ALA A 14 -1.62 18.01 -17.52
N ASP A 15 -1.67 18.99 -16.60
CA ASP A 15 -2.31 20.26 -16.88
C ASP A 15 -1.59 21.02 -18.02
N THR A 16 -2.36 21.70 -18.85
CA THR A 16 -1.85 22.39 -20.04
C THR A 16 -0.87 23.52 -19.72
N ASN A 17 -1.02 24.18 -18.57
CA ASN A 17 -0.08 25.21 -18.14
C ASN A 17 1.25 24.59 -17.71
N VAL A 18 1.20 23.47 -17.01
CA VAL A 18 2.40 22.73 -16.61
C VAL A 18 3.14 22.17 -17.84
N ILE A 19 2.43 21.66 -18.84
CA ILE A 19 3.03 21.15 -20.09
C ILE A 19 3.81 22.26 -20.81
N LYS A 20 3.27 23.47 -20.86
CA LYS A 20 3.95 24.62 -21.51
C LYS A 20 5.25 25.00 -20.80
N LEU A 21 5.32 24.82 -19.48
CA LEU A 21 6.47 25.14 -18.65
C LEU A 21 7.54 24.04 -18.61
N SER A 22 7.20 22.82 -19.03
CA SER A 22 8.02 21.62 -18.88
C SER A 22 8.28 20.89 -20.20
N LYS A 23 8.67 21.63 -21.25
CA LYS A 23 8.97 21.05 -22.57
C LYS A 23 10.16 20.10 -22.53
N ASP A 24 11.20 20.44 -21.77
CA ASP A 24 12.44 19.67 -21.60
C ASP A 24 12.75 19.47 -20.13
N ILE A 25 13.63 18.52 -19.79
CA ILE A 25 14.06 18.25 -18.41
C ILE A 25 14.62 19.52 -17.75
N GLU A 26 15.45 20.27 -18.45
CA GLU A 26 16.07 21.49 -17.93
C GLU A 26 15.03 22.57 -17.65
N SER A 27 14.08 22.80 -18.55
CA SER A 27 12.97 23.74 -18.35
C SER A 27 12.02 23.29 -17.26
N CYS A 28 11.77 21.97 -17.13
CA CYS A 28 10.99 21.39 -16.04
C CYS A 28 11.66 21.67 -14.68
N CYS A 29 12.94 21.38 -14.53
CA CYS A 29 13.69 21.63 -13.30
C CYS A 29 13.77 23.12 -12.96
N ALA A 30 13.98 23.98 -13.96
CA ALA A 30 14.08 25.43 -13.76
C ALA A 30 12.75 26.05 -13.31
N ASN A 31 11.63 25.65 -13.92
CA ASN A 31 10.32 26.25 -13.67
C ASN A 31 9.55 25.60 -12.51
N LEU A 32 9.77 24.30 -12.26
CA LEU A 32 9.05 23.53 -11.25
C LEU A 32 9.92 23.15 -10.03
N GLY A 33 11.23 23.38 -10.06
CA GLY A 33 12.15 22.96 -9.00
C GLY A 33 11.84 23.55 -7.62
N ASN A 34 11.25 24.74 -7.56
CA ASN A 34 10.81 25.40 -6.33
C ASN A 34 9.27 25.47 -6.21
N ALA A 35 8.53 24.74 -7.05
CA ALA A 35 7.08 24.67 -6.95
C ALA A 35 6.68 23.91 -5.69
N ARG A 36 5.56 24.33 -5.07
CA ARG A 36 5.01 23.69 -3.88
C ARG A 36 3.74 22.92 -4.24
N ILE A 37 3.68 21.65 -3.84
CA ILE A 37 2.47 20.83 -3.99
C ILE A 37 1.77 20.73 -2.64
N GLU A 38 0.52 21.14 -2.60
CA GLU A 38 -0.40 20.92 -1.50
C GLU A 38 -1.42 19.88 -1.93
N CYS A 39 -1.50 18.76 -1.23
CA CYS A 39 -2.45 17.71 -1.56
C CYS A 39 -3.15 17.18 -0.32
N GLU A 40 -4.24 16.46 -0.56
CA GLU A 40 -5.01 15.79 0.49
C GLU A 40 -4.14 14.85 1.33
N THR A 41 -4.60 14.54 2.55
CA THR A 41 -3.96 13.52 3.39
C THR A 41 -4.08 12.13 2.76
N PRO A 42 -3.11 11.22 3.01
CA PRO A 42 -3.13 9.88 2.45
C PRO A 42 -4.44 9.13 2.79
N ASN A 43 -5.16 8.68 1.76
CA ASN A 43 -6.44 7.98 1.88
C ASN A 43 -6.51 6.75 0.95
N ALA A 44 -7.54 5.90 1.13
CA ALA A 44 -7.74 4.67 0.39
C ALA A 44 -8.53 4.84 -0.92
N LEU A 45 -8.98 6.04 -1.25
CA LEU A 45 -9.82 6.30 -2.42
C LEU A 45 -8.98 6.38 -3.69
N LEU A 46 -9.00 5.31 -4.50
CA LEU A 46 -8.16 5.18 -5.69
C LEU A 46 -8.45 6.21 -6.78
N TYR A 47 -9.72 6.59 -6.90
CA TYR A 47 -10.22 7.46 -7.97
C TYR A 47 -10.60 8.85 -7.47
N LYS A 48 -10.11 9.24 -6.31
CA LYS A 48 -10.24 10.58 -5.79
C LYS A 48 -8.85 11.14 -5.46
N PHE A 49 -8.59 12.33 -5.93
CA PHE A 49 -7.37 13.08 -5.61
C PHE A 49 -7.69 14.56 -5.74
N GLU A 50 -7.29 15.33 -4.76
CA GLU A 50 -7.42 16.78 -4.73
C GLU A 50 -6.09 17.37 -4.27
N GLY A 51 -5.60 18.34 -5.02
CA GLY A 51 -4.36 19.03 -4.70
C GLY A 51 -4.21 20.32 -5.50
N ASN A 52 -3.27 21.14 -5.07
CA ASN A 52 -2.92 22.39 -5.73
C ASN A 52 -1.41 22.44 -5.95
N LEU A 53 -1.00 22.79 -7.13
CA LEU A 53 0.37 23.08 -7.50
C LEU A 53 0.57 24.59 -7.51
N HIS A 54 1.39 25.08 -6.59
CA HIS A 54 1.78 26.49 -6.50
C HIS A 54 3.07 26.70 -7.30
N LEU A 55 2.98 27.43 -8.38
CA LEU A 55 4.11 27.76 -9.23
C LEU A 55 4.86 28.98 -8.67
N GLN A 56 6.11 29.15 -9.07
CA GLN A 56 6.96 30.29 -8.65
C GLN A 56 6.41 31.64 -9.08
N ASN A 57 5.65 31.71 -10.18
CA ASN A 57 5.00 32.91 -10.68
C ASN A 57 3.76 33.35 -9.86
N GLY A 58 3.43 32.60 -8.79
CA GLY A 58 2.24 32.82 -7.96
C GLY A 58 0.94 32.22 -8.54
N GLU A 59 1.02 31.55 -9.68
CA GLU A 59 -0.12 30.85 -10.26
C GLU A 59 -0.38 29.54 -9.48
N VAL A 60 -1.66 29.25 -9.24
CA VAL A 60 -2.11 28.01 -8.57
C VAL A 60 -2.85 27.15 -9.59
N VAL A 61 -2.32 25.95 -9.83
CA VAL A 61 -2.91 24.98 -10.76
C VAL A 61 -3.60 23.89 -9.96
N PRO A 62 -4.93 23.74 -10.06
CA PRO A 62 -5.65 22.66 -9.39
C PRO A 62 -5.31 21.31 -10.01
N MET A 63 -5.07 20.30 -9.17
CA MET A 63 -4.74 18.94 -9.59
C MET A 63 -5.82 17.97 -9.13
N GLY A 64 -6.27 17.14 -10.04
CA GLY A 64 -7.31 16.15 -9.79
C GLY A 64 -6.87 14.73 -10.10
N THR A 65 -7.84 13.86 -10.26
CA THR A 65 -7.61 12.44 -10.55
C THR A 65 -6.84 12.17 -11.83
N ASP A 66 -6.91 13.07 -12.82
CA ASP A 66 -6.25 12.88 -14.10
C ASP A 66 -4.75 13.13 -14.03
N GLN A 67 -4.29 13.86 -13.04
CA GLN A 67 -2.88 14.19 -12.82
C GLN A 67 -2.17 13.21 -11.88
N ILE A 68 -2.88 12.29 -11.20
CA ILE A 68 -2.23 11.31 -10.32
C ILE A 68 -1.98 9.98 -11.01
N LEU A 69 -0.78 9.44 -10.82
CA LEU A 69 -0.41 8.08 -11.20
C LEU A 69 -0.35 7.19 -9.95
N LEU A 70 -1.00 6.04 -10.00
CA LEU A 70 -1.02 5.10 -8.88
C LEU A 70 0.20 4.18 -8.94
N ARG A 71 0.70 3.77 -7.78
CA ARG A 71 1.77 2.78 -7.66
C ARG A 71 1.37 1.47 -8.36
N GLY A 72 2.31 0.86 -9.09
CA GLY A 72 2.07 -0.39 -9.81
C GLY A 72 1.28 -0.24 -11.10
N SER A 73 1.12 0.98 -11.61
CA SER A 73 0.50 1.19 -12.92
C SER A 73 1.53 1.17 -14.03
N SER A 74 1.14 0.62 -15.18
CA SER A 74 1.92 0.65 -16.42
C SER A 74 1.47 1.81 -17.31
N LEU A 75 2.42 2.57 -17.86
CA LEU A 75 2.14 3.57 -18.88
C LEU A 75 1.93 2.88 -20.21
N ARG A 76 0.97 3.36 -20.99
CA ARG A 76 0.68 2.92 -22.36
C ARG A 76 0.57 4.14 -23.27
N ASN A 77 1.03 4.01 -24.50
CA ASN A 77 1.01 5.08 -25.51
C ASN A 77 1.75 6.36 -25.08
N THR A 78 2.77 6.22 -24.22
CA THR A 78 3.56 7.34 -23.69
C THR A 78 4.97 6.82 -23.45
N GLU A 79 5.96 7.46 -24.05
CA GLU A 79 7.36 7.05 -23.93
C GLU A 79 7.93 7.41 -22.56
N TRP A 80 7.62 8.59 -22.05
CA TRP A 80 8.10 9.09 -20.76
C TRP A 80 7.12 10.05 -20.09
N VAL A 81 7.27 10.22 -18.80
CA VAL A 81 6.52 11.15 -17.97
C VAL A 81 7.40 11.69 -16.83
N TYR A 82 7.28 12.97 -16.54
CA TYR A 82 7.83 13.55 -15.32
C TYR A 82 6.78 13.54 -14.22
N GLY A 83 7.17 13.12 -13.03
CA GLY A 83 6.26 13.05 -11.90
C GLY A 83 6.97 13.32 -10.59
N VAL A 84 6.22 13.84 -9.61
CA VAL A 84 6.67 14.03 -8.24
C VAL A 84 5.99 12.99 -7.36
N CYS A 85 6.77 12.32 -6.52
CA CYS A 85 6.24 11.33 -5.58
C CYS A 85 5.64 12.05 -4.37
N VAL A 86 4.31 11.96 -4.20
CA VAL A 86 3.57 12.61 -3.11
C VAL A 86 3.26 11.66 -1.95
N PHE A 87 3.08 10.35 -2.22
CA PHE A 87 2.83 9.32 -1.21
C PHE A 87 3.79 8.15 -1.38
N THR A 88 4.35 7.64 -0.28
CA THR A 88 5.32 6.54 -0.29
C THR A 88 4.90 5.41 0.65
N GLY A 89 5.49 4.23 0.46
CA GLY A 89 5.32 3.10 1.36
C GLY A 89 3.86 2.70 1.60
N HIS A 90 3.49 2.65 2.86
CA HIS A 90 2.14 2.30 3.31
C HIS A 90 1.10 3.42 3.12
N GLU A 91 1.53 4.64 2.83
CA GLU A 91 0.66 5.78 2.61
C GLU A 91 0.12 5.85 1.19
N THR A 92 0.66 5.06 0.28
CA THR A 92 0.14 4.99 -1.09
C THR A 92 -1.31 4.51 -1.09
N LYS A 93 -2.13 5.08 -1.98
CA LYS A 93 -3.57 4.75 -2.10
C LYS A 93 -3.82 3.25 -2.27
N ILE A 94 -2.97 2.57 -3.04
CA ILE A 94 -3.05 1.11 -3.25
C ILE A 94 -2.83 0.35 -1.93
N MET A 95 -1.82 0.71 -1.15
CA MET A 95 -1.54 0.02 0.12
C MET A 95 -2.62 0.28 1.17
N LYS A 96 -3.17 1.49 1.21
CA LYS A 96 -4.29 1.82 2.11
C LYS A 96 -5.60 1.14 1.70
N ASN A 97 -5.81 0.93 0.40
CA ASN A 97 -6.99 0.20 -0.11
C ASN A 97 -6.86 -1.32 0.07
N GLY A 98 -5.63 -1.83 0.20
CA GLY A 98 -5.38 -3.22 0.51
C GLY A 98 -5.95 -3.57 1.89
N THR A 99 -7.04 -4.34 1.93
CA THR A 99 -7.58 -4.89 3.17
C THR A 99 -6.56 -5.85 3.77
N LYS A 100 -6.27 -5.71 5.07
CA LYS A 100 -5.49 -6.71 5.81
C LYS A 100 -6.24 -8.04 5.72
N SER A 101 -5.77 -8.91 4.83
CA SER A 101 -6.28 -10.27 4.73
C SER A 101 -6.03 -10.98 6.07
N ARG A 102 -7.09 -11.38 6.76
CA ARG A 102 -6.93 -12.26 7.93
C ARG A 102 -6.44 -13.62 7.43
N PRO A 103 -5.40 -14.21 8.04
CA PRO A 103 -4.93 -15.53 7.64
C PRO A 103 -6.10 -16.52 7.80
N LYS A 104 -6.48 -17.13 6.69
CA LYS A 104 -7.52 -18.16 6.68
C LYS A 104 -6.92 -19.43 7.30
N LYS A 105 -7.33 -19.74 8.53
CA LYS A 105 -6.98 -21.02 9.18
C LYS A 105 -7.90 -22.10 8.66
N SER A 106 -7.32 -23.21 8.24
CA SER A 106 -8.08 -24.39 7.84
C SER A 106 -8.81 -24.99 9.07
N LYS A 107 -9.98 -25.57 8.86
CA LYS A 107 -10.68 -26.33 9.90
C LYS A 107 -9.82 -27.49 10.44
N ILE A 108 -9.02 -28.10 9.56
CA ILE A 108 -8.07 -29.17 9.91
C ILE A 108 -6.99 -28.62 10.84
N GLU A 109 -6.39 -27.47 10.54
CA GLU A 109 -5.37 -26.82 11.37
C GLU A 109 -5.89 -26.52 12.79
N ILE A 110 -7.11 -26.02 12.91
CA ILE A 110 -7.73 -25.74 14.21
C ILE A 110 -7.97 -27.05 14.99
N ALA A 111 -8.47 -28.09 14.33
CA ALA A 111 -8.70 -29.40 14.95
C ALA A 111 -7.38 -30.02 15.40
N THR A 112 -6.35 -30.05 14.55
CA THR A 112 -5.04 -30.58 14.86
C THR A 112 -4.40 -29.87 16.05
N ASN A 113 -4.46 -28.54 16.08
CA ASN A 113 -3.91 -27.77 17.20
C ASN A 113 -4.62 -28.11 18.54
N ARG A 114 -5.93 -28.32 18.50
CA ARG A 114 -6.70 -28.76 19.67
C ARG A 114 -6.24 -30.14 20.16
N TYR A 115 -6.09 -31.11 19.25
CA TYR A 115 -5.61 -32.46 19.62
C TYR A 115 -4.20 -32.45 20.18
N ILE A 116 -3.29 -31.65 19.63
CA ILE A 116 -1.94 -31.50 20.17
C ILE A 116 -1.97 -31.01 21.61
N ILE A 117 -2.78 -29.99 21.92
CA ILE A 117 -2.92 -29.46 23.29
C ILE A 117 -3.46 -30.53 24.24
N ILE A 118 -4.46 -31.33 23.82
CA ILE A 118 -5.04 -32.40 24.63
C ILE A 118 -3.96 -33.48 24.91
N ILE A 119 -3.22 -33.92 23.90
CA ILE A 119 -2.17 -34.95 24.05
C ILE A 119 -1.09 -34.45 24.99
N MET A 120 -0.62 -33.20 24.84
CA MET A 120 0.35 -32.61 25.76
C MET A 120 -0.17 -32.57 27.21
N GLY A 121 -1.43 -32.22 27.40
CA GLY A 121 -2.08 -32.25 28.73
C GLY A 121 -2.08 -33.64 29.36
N ILE A 122 -2.45 -34.66 28.59
CA ILE A 122 -2.46 -36.06 29.04
C ILE A 122 -1.03 -36.50 29.40
N GLN A 123 -0.04 -36.17 28.58
CA GLN A 123 1.36 -36.54 28.84
C GLN A 123 1.89 -35.91 30.12
N VAL A 124 1.57 -34.67 30.42
CA VAL A 124 1.92 -34.00 31.68
C VAL A 124 1.27 -34.70 32.87
N LEU A 125 -0.04 -35.04 32.76
CA LEU A 125 -0.74 -35.76 33.84
C LEU A 125 -0.15 -37.15 34.13
N VAL A 126 0.19 -37.92 33.08
CA VAL A 126 0.81 -39.25 33.25
C VAL A 126 2.21 -39.10 33.89
N SER A 127 2.99 -38.12 33.49
CA SER A 127 4.31 -37.84 34.06
C SER A 127 4.21 -37.44 35.55
N LEU A 128 3.27 -36.60 35.92
CA LEU A 128 2.99 -36.21 37.33
C LEU A 128 2.55 -37.43 38.16
N PHE A 129 1.63 -38.23 37.63
CA PHE A 129 1.18 -39.45 38.30
C PHE A 129 2.34 -40.42 38.56
N GLY A 130 3.18 -40.67 37.54
CA GLY A 130 4.37 -41.50 37.68
C GLY A 130 5.36 -41.00 38.72
N ALA A 131 5.58 -39.67 38.76
CA ALA A 131 6.48 -39.05 39.73
C ALA A 131 5.93 -39.21 41.18
N VAL A 132 4.63 -38.95 41.38
CA VAL A 132 4.00 -39.15 42.70
C VAL A 132 4.03 -40.60 43.12
N TYR A 133 3.73 -41.54 42.23
CA TYR A 133 3.76 -42.98 42.52
C TYR A 133 5.19 -43.42 42.89
N ALA A 134 6.20 -42.98 42.16
CA ALA A 134 7.60 -43.28 42.44
C ALA A 134 8.04 -42.80 43.83
N THR A 135 7.62 -41.59 44.23
CA THR A 135 7.97 -41.04 45.56
C THR A 135 7.31 -41.80 46.69
N ILE A 136 6.07 -42.28 46.50
CA ILE A 136 5.36 -43.07 47.52
C ILE A 136 5.98 -44.49 47.67
N TRP A 137 6.43 -45.07 46.56
CA TRP A 137 7.05 -46.40 46.55
C TRP A 137 8.45 -46.43 47.17
N GLN A 138 9.15 -45.31 47.15
CA GLN A 138 10.51 -45.18 47.71
C GLN A 138 10.52 -44.93 49.25
N GLN A 139 9.36 -44.70 49.87
CA GLN A 139 9.20 -44.64 51.31
C GLN A 139 8.89 -46.01 51.91
#